data_295735d10c5a1151caabb2da96fad3b5
#
_entry.id   295735d10c5a1151caabb2da96fad3b5
#
_cell.length_a   1.000
_cell.length_b   1.000
_cell.length_c   1.000
_cell.angle_alpha   90.00
_cell.angle_beta   90.00
_cell.angle_gamma   90.00
#
_symmetry.space_group_name_H-M   'P 1'
#
loop_
_entity.id
_entity.type
_entity.pdbx_description
1 polymer ?
#
loop_
_entity_poly.entity_id
_entity_poly.type
_entity_poly.pdbx_seq_one_letter_code
_entity_poly.pdbx_strand_id
1 'polypeptide(L)'
;MYYILKKNLLLRGWEKLPYALVDANTGQTLFIRGSEMDVLRLCDGSVDLSLAVIPQKLRDMIPILEKNGIIEACPPGTSMQPGQAYHQYPARYIRTAHWSITGKCNYRCKHCYMSAPDARLGELDHETMMDIVNQLAECGIMNVSLTGGEPLVRKDFMEIVDALLARGIHI
;
A
#
# COMPACT_ATOMS: atom_id res chain seq x y z
N MET A 1 -1.15 -17.75 24.91
CA MET A 1 -2.06 -17.54 23.77
C MET A 1 -1.27 -16.81 22.69
N TYR A 2 -1.34 -17.28 21.45
CA TYR A 2 -0.62 -16.73 20.30
C TYR A 2 -1.55 -15.89 19.45
N TYR A 3 -1.05 -14.83 18.87
CA TYR A 3 -1.79 -13.93 17.99
C TYR A 3 -1.02 -13.68 16.70
N ILE A 4 -1.75 -13.40 15.63
CA ILE A 4 -1.20 -13.06 14.32
C ILE A 4 -1.93 -11.87 13.72
N LEU A 5 -1.23 -11.08 12.93
CA LEU A 5 -1.80 -10.00 12.14
C LEU A 5 -2.81 -10.56 11.12
N LYS A 6 -3.96 -9.92 10.95
CA LYS A 6 -4.95 -10.29 9.93
C LYS A 6 -4.32 -10.32 8.54
N LYS A 7 -4.70 -11.32 7.72
CA LYS A 7 -4.06 -11.65 6.42
C LYS A 7 -4.02 -10.49 5.41
N ASN A 8 -5.02 -9.61 5.47
CA ASN A 8 -5.11 -8.45 4.59
C ASN A 8 -4.34 -7.23 5.10
N LEU A 9 -3.73 -7.28 6.28
CA LEU A 9 -3.01 -6.15 6.85
C LEU A 9 -1.50 -6.28 6.68
N LEU A 10 -0.85 -5.17 6.37
CA LEU A 10 0.59 -5.05 6.17
C LEU A 10 1.15 -4.01 7.14
N LEU A 11 2.32 -4.28 7.73
CA LEU A 11 3.02 -3.31 8.55
C LEU A 11 3.96 -2.49 7.68
N ARG A 12 3.75 -1.18 7.65
CA ARG A 12 4.51 -0.25 6.79
C ARG A 12 4.97 0.98 7.55
N GLY A 13 5.96 1.66 6.98
CA GLY A 13 6.41 2.96 7.45
C GLY A 13 6.99 3.79 6.31
N TRP A 14 7.04 5.10 6.52
CA TRP A 14 7.66 6.08 5.61
C TRP A 14 8.48 7.06 6.42
N GLU A 15 9.24 7.92 5.75
CA GLU A 15 9.90 9.05 6.43
C GLU A 15 8.87 9.86 7.24
N LYS A 16 9.19 10.20 8.48
CA LYS A 16 8.37 10.96 9.43
C LYS A 16 7.05 10.30 9.86
N LEU A 17 6.64 9.20 9.24
CA LEU A 17 5.45 8.42 9.57
C LEU A 17 5.85 6.93 9.67
N PRO A 18 6.62 6.55 10.71
CA PRO A 18 7.33 5.27 10.71
C PRO A 18 6.43 4.07 10.93
N TYR A 19 5.17 4.24 11.37
CA TYR A 19 4.32 3.11 11.72
C TYR A 19 2.92 3.26 11.15
N ALA A 20 2.53 2.30 10.33
CA ALA A 20 1.21 2.24 9.73
C ALA A 20 0.76 0.79 9.50
N LEU A 21 -0.55 0.60 9.53
CA LEU A 21 -1.26 -0.55 9.00
C LEU A 21 -1.81 -0.19 7.62
N VAL A 22 -1.51 -0.99 6.63
CA VAL A 22 -2.07 -0.85 5.28
C VAL A 22 -2.96 -2.06 5.00
N ASP A 23 -4.18 -1.82 4.57
CA ASP A 23 -5.05 -2.86 4.06
C ASP A 23 -4.66 -3.20 2.62
N ALA A 24 -4.18 -4.43 2.39
CA ALA A 24 -3.71 -4.89 1.09
C ALA A 24 -4.83 -5.00 0.05
N ASN A 25 -6.10 -5.07 0.46
CA ASN A 25 -7.24 -5.16 -0.45
C ASN A 25 -7.70 -3.80 -0.96
N THR A 26 -7.47 -2.73 -0.19
CA THR A 26 -8.02 -1.40 -0.48
C THR A 26 -6.96 -0.31 -0.58
N GLY A 27 -5.71 -0.60 -0.18
CA GLY A 27 -4.65 0.40 -0.06
C GLY A 27 -4.90 1.46 1.04
N GLN A 28 -5.94 1.28 1.86
CA GLN A 28 -6.20 2.19 2.98
C GLN A 28 -5.10 2.10 4.02
N THR A 29 -4.65 3.27 4.50
CA THR A 29 -3.55 3.39 5.44
C THR A 29 -4.03 4.00 6.75
N LEU A 30 -3.78 3.31 7.86
CA LEU A 30 -4.02 3.78 9.22
C LEU A 30 -2.67 3.98 9.92
N PHE A 31 -2.35 5.21 10.30
CA PHE A 31 -1.15 5.49 11.10
C PHE A 31 -1.38 5.07 12.54
N ILE A 32 -0.38 4.39 13.10
CA ILE A 32 -0.39 3.84 14.45
C ILE A 32 0.74 4.42 15.30
N ARG A 33 0.60 4.31 16.62
CA ARG A 33 1.63 4.76 17.57
C ARG A 33 2.71 3.69 17.73
N GLY A 34 3.89 4.11 18.22
CA GLY A 34 4.98 3.17 18.52
C GLY A 34 4.56 2.04 19.48
N SER A 35 3.75 2.34 20.49
CA SER A 35 3.24 1.32 21.43
C SER A 35 2.32 0.29 20.76
N GLU A 36 1.52 0.68 19.77
CA GLU A 36 0.73 -0.27 18.99
C GLU A 36 1.63 -1.12 18.10
N MET A 37 2.63 -0.51 17.48
CA MET A 37 3.62 -1.22 16.69
C MET A 37 4.41 -2.24 17.51
N ASP A 38 4.77 -1.92 18.77
CA ASP A 38 5.46 -2.84 19.66
C ASP A 38 4.63 -4.09 19.95
N VAL A 39 3.31 -3.95 20.17
CA VAL A 39 2.40 -5.09 20.31
C VAL A 39 2.28 -5.88 19.01
N LEU A 40 2.11 -5.21 17.89
CA LEU A 40 1.92 -5.87 16.59
C LEU A 40 3.14 -6.67 16.14
N ARG A 41 4.35 -6.24 16.51
CA ARG A 41 5.59 -7.02 16.30
C ARG A 41 5.63 -8.34 17.05
N LEU A 42 4.92 -8.42 18.19
CA LEU A 42 4.79 -9.66 18.96
C LEU A 42 3.66 -10.57 18.46
N CYS A 43 2.79 -10.04 17.59
CA CYS A 43 1.66 -10.77 17.01
C CYS A 43 2.06 -11.40 15.65
N ASP A 44 3.11 -12.20 15.66
CA ASP A 44 3.64 -12.90 14.47
C ASP A 44 3.38 -14.43 14.52
N GLY A 45 2.68 -14.89 15.57
CA GLY A 45 2.39 -16.30 15.82
C GLY A 45 3.51 -17.08 16.54
N SER A 46 4.67 -16.47 16.80
CA SER A 46 5.80 -17.12 17.46
C SER A 46 5.81 -16.95 18.98
N VAL A 47 5.22 -15.87 19.50
CA VAL A 47 5.29 -15.48 20.92
C VAL A 47 4.01 -15.87 21.65
N ASP A 48 4.14 -16.61 22.77
CA ASP A 48 3.03 -16.81 23.70
C ASP A 48 2.85 -15.57 24.57
N LEU A 49 1.89 -14.73 24.24
CA LEU A 49 1.63 -13.48 24.96
C LEU A 49 1.03 -13.70 26.37
N SER A 50 0.59 -14.90 26.71
CA SER A 50 0.18 -15.23 28.10
C SER A 50 1.38 -15.43 29.04
N LEU A 51 2.51 -15.84 28.47
CA LEU A 51 3.76 -16.10 29.23
C LEU A 51 4.78 -14.98 29.05
N ALA A 52 4.65 -14.16 28.00
CA ALA A 52 5.60 -13.09 27.70
C ALA A 52 5.63 -12.02 28.81
N VAL A 53 6.82 -11.60 29.20
CA VAL A 53 7.02 -10.48 30.11
C VAL A 53 6.93 -9.17 29.31
N ILE A 54 5.72 -8.64 29.22
CA ILE A 54 5.42 -7.37 28.53
C ILE A 54 4.77 -6.38 29.50
N PRO A 55 5.00 -5.06 29.32
CA PRO A 55 4.33 -4.03 30.12
C PRO A 55 2.81 -4.18 30.12
N GLN A 56 2.16 -3.95 31.24
CA GLN A 56 0.71 -4.08 31.38
C GLN A 56 -0.04 -3.24 30.33
N LYS A 57 0.44 -2.01 30.07
CA LYS A 57 -0.12 -1.12 29.05
C LYS A 57 -0.18 -1.77 27.64
N LEU A 58 0.83 -2.54 27.27
CA LEU A 58 0.84 -3.25 25.97
C LEU A 58 -0.11 -4.46 26.01
N ARG A 59 -0.18 -5.15 27.14
CA ARG A 59 -1.09 -6.27 27.35
C ARG A 59 -2.57 -5.84 27.20
N ASP A 60 -2.91 -4.67 27.75
CA ASP A 60 -4.28 -4.12 27.69
C ASP A 60 -4.71 -3.74 26.25
N MET A 61 -3.76 -3.58 25.33
CA MET A 61 -4.04 -3.28 23.93
C MET A 61 -4.46 -4.53 23.14
N ILE A 62 -4.03 -5.73 23.53
CA ILE A 62 -4.30 -6.97 22.78
C ILE A 62 -5.80 -7.17 22.53
N PRO A 63 -6.69 -7.17 23.56
CA PRO A 63 -8.13 -7.34 23.33
C PRO A 63 -8.76 -6.22 22.49
N ILE A 64 -8.19 -5.02 22.52
CA ILE A 64 -8.64 -3.90 21.68
C ILE A 64 -8.29 -4.14 20.22
N LEU A 65 -7.06 -4.58 19.93
CA LEU A 65 -6.61 -4.89 18.58
C LEU A 65 -7.38 -6.09 17.99
N GLU A 66 -7.65 -7.11 18.81
CA GLU A 66 -8.45 -8.28 18.41
C GLU A 66 -9.90 -7.86 18.10
N LYS A 67 -10.55 -7.10 18.99
CA LYS A 67 -11.91 -6.58 18.78
C LYS A 67 -12.04 -5.72 17.53
N ASN A 68 -10.99 -4.94 17.22
CA ASN A 68 -10.93 -4.10 16.02
C ASN A 68 -10.56 -4.89 14.74
N GLY A 69 -10.38 -6.20 14.83
CA GLY A 69 -10.04 -7.05 13.69
C GLY A 69 -8.65 -6.80 13.10
N ILE A 70 -7.71 -6.31 13.91
CA ILE A 70 -6.32 -6.07 13.50
C ILE A 70 -5.49 -7.34 13.67
N ILE A 71 -5.70 -8.05 14.79
CA ILE A 71 -5.06 -9.34 15.07
C ILE A 71 -6.12 -10.42 15.30
N GLU A 72 -5.71 -11.67 15.23
CA GLU A 72 -6.53 -12.81 15.58
C GLU A 72 -5.73 -13.86 16.34
N ALA A 73 -6.38 -14.60 17.23
CA ALA A 73 -5.76 -15.74 17.92
C ALA A 73 -5.39 -16.83 16.89
N CYS A 74 -4.26 -17.48 17.09
CA CYS A 74 -3.77 -18.51 16.19
C CYS A 74 -3.12 -19.67 16.93
N PRO A 75 -2.94 -20.85 16.30
CA PRO A 75 -2.11 -21.93 16.81
C PRO A 75 -0.64 -21.50 16.95
N PRO A 76 0.13 -22.13 17.87
CA PRO A 76 1.56 -21.93 17.97
C PRO A 76 2.27 -22.21 16.65
N GLY A 77 3.24 -21.38 16.27
CA GLY A 77 4.03 -21.54 15.05
C GLY A 77 3.31 -21.15 13.75
N THR A 78 2.13 -20.53 13.84
CA THR A 78 1.51 -19.90 12.68
C THR A 78 2.41 -18.76 12.18
N SER A 79 2.68 -18.69 10.88
CA SER A 79 3.54 -17.65 10.30
C SER A 79 2.72 -16.61 9.56
N MET A 80 3.17 -15.35 9.62
CA MET A 80 2.62 -14.27 8.80
C MET A 80 2.78 -14.57 7.31
N GLN A 81 1.86 -14.04 6.49
CA GLN A 81 1.98 -14.14 5.05
C GLN A 81 3.19 -13.37 4.54
N PRO A 82 3.81 -13.78 3.42
CA PRO A 82 4.85 -12.99 2.78
C PRO A 82 4.40 -11.53 2.56
N GLY A 83 5.27 -10.60 2.89
CA GLY A 83 4.99 -9.18 2.76
C GLY A 83 4.21 -8.52 3.90
N GLN A 84 3.68 -9.26 4.88
CA GLN A 84 3.00 -8.65 6.04
C GLN A 84 3.98 -7.99 7.02
N ALA A 85 5.21 -8.50 7.10
CA ALA A 85 6.23 -7.99 8.00
C ALA A 85 6.49 -6.50 7.77
N TYR A 86 6.97 -5.83 8.81
CA TYR A 86 7.27 -4.41 8.74
C TYR A 86 8.29 -4.10 7.63
N HIS A 87 7.91 -3.17 6.77
CA HIS A 87 8.77 -2.61 5.75
C HIS A 87 8.71 -1.08 5.79
N GLN A 88 9.88 -0.43 5.80
CA GLN A 88 9.99 1.03 5.77
C GLN A 88 10.47 1.50 4.41
N TYR A 89 9.70 2.39 3.82
CA TYR A 89 10.03 3.02 2.54
C TYR A 89 10.94 4.25 2.76
N PRO A 90 11.96 4.44 1.92
CA PRO A 90 12.88 5.59 1.98
C PRO A 90 12.27 6.85 1.33
N ALA A 91 10.99 7.09 1.55
CA ALA A 91 10.23 8.18 0.94
C ALA A 91 9.24 8.77 1.94
N ARG A 92 8.72 9.96 1.64
CA ARG A 92 7.58 10.52 2.38
C ARG A 92 6.30 9.82 1.96
N TYR A 93 5.37 9.70 2.90
CA TYR A 93 4.06 9.14 2.60
C TYR A 93 3.29 9.99 1.58
N ILE A 94 2.82 9.33 0.53
CA ILE A 94 1.92 9.89 -0.48
C ILE A 94 0.68 9.00 -0.53
N ARG A 95 -0.48 9.58 -0.27
CA ARG A 95 -1.74 8.82 -0.20
C ARG A 95 -2.16 8.26 -1.55
N THR A 96 -2.05 9.07 -2.61
CA THR A 96 -2.47 8.71 -3.96
C THR A 96 -1.63 9.50 -4.95
N ALA A 97 -1.10 8.84 -5.96
CA ALA A 97 -0.49 9.49 -7.11
C ALA A 97 -1.52 9.69 -8.23
N HIS A 98 -1.49 10.85 -8.87
CA HIS A 98 -2.16 11.09 -10.14
C HIS A 98 -1.13 10.99 -11.27
N TRP A 99 -1.32 10.03 -12.16
CA TRP A 99 -0.35 9.79 -13.23
C TRP A 99 -1.00 9.93 -14.60
N SER A 100 -0.57 10.96 -15.33
CA SER A 100 -0.96 11.20 -16.71
C SER A 100 -0.07 10.34 -17.62
N ILE A 101 -0.60 9.21 -18.10
CA ILE A 101 0.18 8.22 -18.87
C ILE A 101 0.21 8.50 -20.38
N THR A 102 -0.64 9.39 -20.87
CA THR A 102 -0.70 9.79 -22.29
C THR A 102 -1.29 11.20 -22.45
N GLY A 103 -0.82 11.94 -23.46
CA GLY A 103 -1.45 13.16 -23.92
C GLY A 103 -2.52 12.94 -25.01
N LYS A 104 -2.58 11.73 -25.60
CA LYS A 104 -3.55 11.40 -26.65
C LYS A 104 -4.96 11.23 -26.08
N CYS A 105 -5.96 11.61 -26.87
CA CYS A 105 -7.36 11.48 -26.51
C CYS A 105 -8.23 11.32 -27.77
N ASN A 106 -9.22 10.45 -27.69
CA ASN A 106 -10.25 10.29 -28.73
C ASN A 106 -11.52 11.13 -28.46
N TYR A 107 -11.55 11.88 -27.34
CA TYR A 107 -12.64 12.79 -26.99
C TYR A 107 -12.28 14.26 -27.27
N ARG A 108 -13.31 15.13 -27.34
CA ARG A 108 -13.21 16.58 -27.50
C ARG A 108 -14.04 17.32 -26.46
N CYS A 109 -13.73 17.10 -25.19
CA CYS A 109 -14.47 17.70 -24.07
C CYS A 109 -14.26 19.22 -24.04
N LYS A 110 -15.37 19.99 -24.00
CA LYS A 110 -15.32 21.47 -23.95
C LYS A 110 -14.55 22.04 -22.74
N HIS A 111 -14.50 21.29 -21.65
CA HIS A 111 -13.85 21.68 -20.39
C HIS A 111 -12.53 20.91 -20.16
N CYS A 112 -11.90 20.40 -21.22
CA CYS A 112 -10.67 19.61 -21.09
C CYS A 112 -9.50 20.46 -20.61
N TYR A 113 -9.00 20.20 -19.40
CA TYR A 113 -7.86 20.93 -18.85
C TYR A 113 -6.51 20.56 -19.53
N MET A 114 -6.43 19.37 -20.11
CA MET A 114 -5.24 18.90 -20.86
C MET A 114 -5.17 19.47 -22.29
N SER A 115 -6.22 20.12 -22.77
CA SER A 115 -6.36 20.54 -24.18
C SER A 115 -6.13 19.40 -25.18
N ALA A 116 -6.47 18.15 -24.79
CA ALA A 116 -6.51 17.03 -25.71
C ALA A 116 -7.59 17.29 -26.83
N PRO A 117 -7.46 16.79 -28.04
CA PRO A 117 -6.68 15.63 -28.46
C PRO A 117 -5.32 15.94 -29.09
N ASP A 118 -4.85 17.18 -29.11
CA ASP A 118 -3.70 17.58 -29.92
C ASP A 118 -2.34 17.01 -29.45
N ALA A 119 -2.36 16.11 -28.47
CA ALA A 119 -1.20 15.35 -27.97
C ALA A 119 0.09 16.19 -27.82
N ARG A 120 -0.07 17.42 -27.33
CA ARG A 120 1.07 18.37 -27.18
C ARG A 120 2.12 17.88 -26.20
N LEU A 121 1.73 17.03 -25.26
CA LEU A 121 2.62 16.32 -24.34
C LEU A 121 2.87 14.94 -24.94
N GLY A 122 4.03 14.66 -25.43
CA GLY A 122 4.37 13.36 -26.02
C GLY A 122 4.02 12.17 -25.13
N GLU A 123 4.25 10.97 -25.62
CA GLU A 123 4.15 9.74 -24.84
C GLU A 123 5.56 9.24 -24.46
N LEU A 124 5.74 8.83 -23.24
CA LEU A 124 6.91 8.08 -22.82
C LEU A 124 6.85 6.66 -23.41
N ASP A 125 7.99 6.09 -23.70
CA ASP A 125 8.09 4.69 -24.15
C ASP A 125 7.73 3.71 -23.03
N HIS A 126 7.53 2.45 -23.41
CA HIS A 126 7.12 1.41 -22.49
C HIS A 126 8.15 1.15 -21.37
N GLU A 127 9.44 1.15 -21.69
CA GLU A 127 10.50 0.91 -20.71
C GLU A 127 10.50 1.97 -19.62
N THR A 128 10.44 3.25 -20.02
CA THR A 128 10.29 4.38 -19.08
C THR A 128 9.04 4.28 -18.23
N MET A 129 7.91 3.81 -18.79
CA MET A 129 6.68 3.61 -18.03
C MET A 129 6.85 2.51 -16.96
N MET A 130 7.53 1.40 -17.29
CA MET A 130 7.81 0.34 -16.33
C MET A 130 8.76 0.80 -15.22
N ASP A 131 9.74 1.64 -15.54
CA ASP A 131 10.61 2.27 -14.54
C ASP A 131 9.84 3.16 -13.58
N ILE A 132 8.87 3.93 -14.06
CA ILE A 132 8.00 4.73 -13.21
C ILE A 132 7.15 3.83 -12.30
N VAL A 133 6.61 2.72 -12.80
CA VAL A 133 5.89 1.74 -11.98
C VAL A 133 6.77 1.21 -10.84
N ASN A 134 8.05 0.89 -11.12
CA ASN A 134 9.00 0.45 -10.12
C ASN A 134 9.27 1.54 -9.06
N GLN A 135 9.49 2.78 -9.48
CA GLN A 135 9.71 3.92 -8.60
C GLN A 135 8.49 4.19 -7.69
N LEU A 136 7.27 4.10 -8.22
CA LEU A 136 6.04 4.22 -7.43
C LEU A 136 5.97 3.16 -6.32
N ALA A 137 6.34 1.90 -6.63
CA ALA A 137 6.40 0.83 -5.67
C ALA A 137 7.51 1.04 -4.61
N GLU A 138 8.70 1.47 -5.02
CA GLU A 138 9.83 1.79 -4.13
C GLU A 138 9.53 2.95 -3.17
N CYS A 139 8.71 3.90 -3.60
CA CYS A 139 8.21 4.98 -2.74
C CYS A 139 7.07 4.53 -1.79
N GLY A 140 6.56 3.33 -1.97
CA GLY A 140 5.44 2.82 -1.16
C GLY A 140 4.10 3.48 -1.48
N ILE A 141 3.88 3.83 -2.74
CA ILE A 141 2.59 4.33 -3.23
C ILE A 141 1.60 3.15 -3.27
N MET A 142 0.46 3.29 -2.60
CA MET A 142 -0.55 2.23 -2.52
C MET A 142 -1.72 2.45 -3.50
N ASN A 143 -1.91 3.66 -3.98
CA ASN A 143 -3.01 4.00 -4.86
C ASN A 143 -2.54 4.95 -5.96
N VAL A 144 -2.96 4.67 -7.20
CA VAL A 144 -2.66 5.50 -8.37
C VAL A 144 -3.93 5.75 -9.15
N SER A 145 -4.19 7.01 -9.51
CA SER A 145 -5.20 7.34 -10.49
C SER A 145 -4.53 7.52 -11.86
N LEU A 146 -4.79 6.61 -12.78
CA LEU A 146 -4.33 6.74 -14.16
C LEU A 146 -5.21 7.74 -14.91
N THR A 147 -4.58 8.71 -15.53
CA THR A 147 -5.24 9.80 -16.26
C THR A 147 -4.39 10.22 -17.46
N GLY A 148 -4.75 11.34 -18.07
CA GLY A 148 -4.06 11.91 -19.22
C GLY A 148 -5.08 12.55 -20.16
N GLY A 149 -4.91 12.35 -21.47
CA GLY A 149 -6.00 12.53 -22.43
C GLY A 149 -7.07 11.46 -22.14
N GLU A 150 -7.02 10.35 -22.86
CA GLU A 150 -7.79 9.14 -22.56
C GLU A 150 -6.82 7.97 -22.37
N PRO A 151 -6.63 7.47 -21.12
CA PRO A 151 -5.66 6.42 -20.84
C PRO A 151 -5.82 5.17 -21.71
N LEU A 152 -7.07 4.78 -22.03
CA LEU A 152 -7.38 3.57 -22.80
C LEU A 152 -6.92 3.64 -24.26
N VAL A 153 -6.55 4.80 -24.80
CA VAL A 153 -5.98 4.89 -26.16
C VAL A 153 -4.50 4.50 -26.20
N ARG A 154 -3.86 4.39 -25.04
CA ARG A 154 -2.47 3.94 -24.94
C ARG A 154 -2.39 2.44 -25.20
N LYS A 155 -1.49 2.01 -26.10
CA LYS A 155 -1.43 0.60 -26.56
C LYS A 155 -1.05 -0.38 -25.45
N ASP A 156 -0.14 0.01 -24.56
CA ASP A 156 0.37 -0.79 -23.43
C ASP A 156 -0.36 -0.48 -22.12
N PHE A 157 -1.57 0.11 -22.17
CA PHE A 157 -2.36 0.45 -20.99
C PHE A 157 -2.55 -0.74 -20.04
N MET A 158 -2.96 -1.90 -20.55
CA MET A 158 -3.20 -3.09 -19.71
C MET A 158 -1.90 -3.62 -19.08
N GLU A 159 -0.78 -3.54 -19.78
CA GLU A 159 0.51 -3.95 -19.24
C GLU A 159 0.94 -3.07 -18.06
N ILE A 160 0.67 -1.76 -18.14
CA ILE A 160 0.88 -0.81 -17.02
C ILE A 160 -0.02 -1.15 -15.85
N VAL A 161 -1.30 -1.42 -16.10
CA VAL A 161 -2.28 -1.83 -15.07
C VAL A 161 -1.82 -3.10 -14.37
N ASP A 162 -1.49 -4.13 -15.12
CA ASP A 162 -1.04 -5.42 -14.58
C ASP A 162 0.24 -5.27 -13.76
N ALA A 163 1.18 -4.44 -14.23
CA ALA A 163 2.42 -4.16 -13.54
C ALA A 163 2.22 -3.43 -12.20
N LEU A 164 1.27 -2.50 -12.13
CA LEU A 164 0.87 -1.81 -10.88
C LEU A 164 0.21 -2.78 -9.90
N LEU A 165 -0.76 -3.56 -10.37
CA LEU A 165 -1.48 -4.54 -9.55
C LEU A 165 -0.55 -5.63 -9.00
N ALA A 166 0.39 -6.11 -9.82
CA ALA A 166 1.40 -7.10 -9.39
C ALA A 166 2.30 -6.58 -8.25
N ARG A 167 2.41 -5.26 -8.09
CA ARG A 167 3.14 -4.61 -7.00
C ARG A 167 2.26 -4.18 -5.82
N GLY A 168 0.98 -4.58 -5.82
CA GLY A 168 0.01 -4.23 -4.79
C GLY A 168 -0.44 -2.77 -4.83
N ILE A 169 -0.29 -2.08 -5.96
CA ILE A 169 -0.74 -0.71 -6.16
C ILE A 169 -2.15 -0.74 -6.76
N HIS A 170 -3.10 -0.16 -6.07
CA HIS A 170 -4.50 -0.05 -6.52
C HIS A 170 -4.69 1.10 -7.51
N ILE A 171 -5.66 0.94 -8.43
CA ILE A 171 -5.95 1.87 -9.52
C ILE A 171 -7.38 2.39 -9.42
#